data_ce830078f75ee97db7ce299d8ded8997
#
_entry.id   ce830078f75ee97db7ce299d8ded8997
#
_cell.length_a   1.000
_cell.length_b   1.000
_cell.length_c   1.000
_cell.angle_alpha   90.00
_cell.angle_beta   90.00
_cell.angle_gamma   90.00
#
_symmetry.space_group_name_H-M   'P 1'
#
loop_
_entity.id
_entity.type
_entity.pdbx_description
1 polymer ?
#
loop_
_entity_poly.entity_id
_entity_poly.type
_entity_poly.pdbx_seq_one_letter_code
_entity_poly.pdbx_strand_id
1 'polypeptide(L)'
;MNIHEYQAKELFKEFEIPVSTGTVAFSPNEIDQAVKDVSGPTWVVKAQIHAGGRGKGGGVKVVQSADEAIEECKKMFGMNLITPQTGPQGKIVQRVYIENGSDIKKELYLSCLIDRATSKIAFIASKHGGMDIEAVAEETPEEITTVFIEPSTGVSESDILAIQKCLELDESMHDQTKHLIENLYKFFKEKDASLVEINPLIITDKDKLLCLDAKVNFDDNALYRHPEIEELRDPNEEDEYEQEAAKFDLAYIKLDGNIGCMVNGAGLAMASLDIIKLYGGEPANFLDVGGGASKEKVSNAFKIILSDKGVKGILVNI
;
A
#
# COMPACT_ATOMS: atom_id res chain seq x y z
N MET A 1 2.02 6.51 -5.89
CA MET A 1 2.00 5.22 -6.61
C MET A 1 2.12 4.07 -5.61
N ASN A 2 1.28 3.04 -5.72
CA ASN A 2 1.33 1.84 -4.89
C ASN A 2 2.10 0.74 -5.62
N ILE A 3 2.69 -0.18 -4.85
CA ILE A 3 3.34 -1.38 -5.39
C ILE A 3 2.84 -2.64 -4.68
N HIS A 4 3.07 -3.81 -5.28
CA HIS A 4 2.74 -5.09 -4.66
C HIS A 4 3.70 -5.44 -3.51
N GLU A 5 3.24 -6.29 -2.60
CA GLU A 5 4.04 -6.78 -1.46
C GLU A 5 5.38 -7.40 -1.88
N TYR A 6 5.39 -8.25 -2.93
CA TYR A 6 6.63 -8.87 -3.40
C TYR A 6 7.64 -7.83 -3.89
N GLN A 7 7.17 -6.76 -4.56
CA GLN A 7 8.03 -5.65 -5.02
C GLN A 7 8.57 -4.86 -3.82
N ALA A 8 7.73 -4.57 -2.83
CA ALA A 8 8.15 -3.92 -1.60
C ALA A 8 9.25 -4.73 -0.89
N LYS A 9 9.10 -6.05 -0.79
CA LYS A 9 10.10 -6.93 -0.19
C LYS A 9 11.40 -7.01 -0.98
N GLU A 10 11.36 -6.97 -2.31
CA GLU A 10 12.59 -6.90 -3.12
C GLU A 10 13.35 -5.58 -2.85
N LEU A 11 12.65 -4.44 -2.82
CA LEU A 11 13.26 -3.16 -2.46
C LEU A 11 13.80 -3.17 -1.02
N PHE A 12 13.10 -3.81 -0.08
CA PHE A 12 13.57 -3.94 1.31
C PHE A 12 14.88 -4.71 1.40
N LYS A 13 15.08 -5.75 0.60
CA LYS A 13 16.36 -6.49 0.56
C LYS A 13 17.52 -5.61 0.13
N GLU A 14 17.32 -4.69 -0.82
CA GLU A 14 18.34 -3.74 -1.26
C GLU A 14 18.82 -2.82 -0.12
N PHE A 15 17.94 -2.57 0.84
CA PHE A 15 18.20 -1.74 2.03
C PHE A 15 18.47 -2.56 3.28
N GLU A 16 18.75 -3.85 3.15
CA GLU A 16 19.04 -4.77 4.28
C GLU A 16 17.92 -4.83 5.33
N ILE A 17 16.69 -4.48 4.94
CA ILE A 17 15.52 -4.62 5.80
C ILE A 17 15.10 -6.09 5.81
N PRO A 18 14.94 -6.73 6.99
CA PRO A 18 14.71 -8.16 7.07
C PRO A 18 13.33 -8.56 6.57
N VAL A 19 13.30 -9.43 5.56
CA VAL A 19 12.09 -10.00 4.95
C VAL A 19 12.21 -11.49 4.73
N SER A 20 11.07 -12.19 4.60
CA SER A 20 11.04 -13.60 4.20
C SER A 20 11.59 -13.79 2.80
N THR A 21 12.17 -14.97 2.53
CA THR A 21 12.52 -15.37 1.19
C THR A 21 11.27 -15.84 0.45
N GLY A 22 11.06 -15.34 -0.76
CA GLY A 22 9.90 -15.71 -1.57
C GLY A 22 10.12 -15.45 -3.04
N THR A 23 9.18 -15.95 -3.85
CA THR A 23 9.17 -15.86 -5.31
C THR A 23 7.75 -15.56 -5.80
N VAL A 24 7.63 -14.76 -6.85
CA VAL A 24 6.33 -14.45 -7.47
C VAL A 24 6.12 -15.32 -8.71
N ALA A 25 4.89 -15.80 -8.90
CA ALA A 25 4.42 -16.39 -10.15
C ALA A 25 3.51 -15.36 -10.86
N PHE A 26 3.85 -15.00 -12.09
CA PHE A 26 3.08 -14.07 -12.94
C PHE A 26 2.06 -14.78 -13.82
N SER A 27 2.16 -16.10 -13.93
CA SER A 27 1.23 -16.92 -14.69
C SER A 27 1.09 -18.30 -14.05
N PRO A 28 -0.01 -19.02 -14.34
CA PRO A 28 -0.17 -20.40 -13.87
C PRO A 28 0.94 -21.36 -14.28
N ASN A 29 1.64 -21.09 -15.39
CA ASN A 29 2.74 -21.93 -15.87
C ASN A 29 4.02 -21.79 -15.05
N GLU A 30 4.16 -20.73 -14.27
CA GLU A 30 5.33 -20.45 -13.43
C GLU A 30 5.20 -21.02 -12.01
N ILE A 31 4.00 -21.46 -11.61
CA ILE A 31 3.72 -21.91 -10.25
C ILE A 31 4.67 -23.00 -9.77
N ASP A 32 4.86 -24.05 -10.60
CA ASP A 32 5.66 -25.21 -10.21
C ASP A 32 7.13 -24.82 -9.96
N GLN A 33 7.65 -23.86 -10.71
CA GLN A 33 9.00 -23.37 -10.52
C GLN A 33 9.06 -22.45 -9.31
N ALA A 34 8.12 -21.52 -9.17
CA ALA A 34 8.08 -20.59 -8.05
C ALA A 34 7.98 -21.30 -6.68
N VAL A 35 7.20 -22.39 -6.61
CA VAL A 35 7.13 -23.22 -5.39
C VAL A 35 8.44 -23.95 -5.11
N LYS A 36 9.16 -24.43 -6.14
CA LYS A 36 10.46 -25.08 -5.97
C LYS A 36 11.57 -24.14 -5.54
N ASP A 37 11.49 -22.86 -5.94
CA ASP A 37 12.47 -21.84 -5.58
C ASP A 37 12.36 -21.43 -4.10
N VAL A 38 11.25 -21.78 -3.45
CA VAL A 38 11.00 -21.53 -2.01
C VAL A 38 11.18 -22.84 -1.24
N SER A 39 12.12 -22.85 -0.30
CA SER A 39 12.39 -24.04 0.52
C SER A 39 11.32 -24.24 1.61
N GLY A 40 10.85 -25.52 1.77
CA GLY A 40 9.94 -25.89 2.88
C GLY A 40 10.62 -25.93 4.24
N PRO A 41 9.92 -26.38 5.29
CA PRO A 41 8.75 -27.28 5.22
C PRO A 41 7.39 -26.58 5.18
N THR A 42 7.33 -25.26 5.33
CA THR A 42 6.08 -24.50 5.31
C THR A 42 6.12 -23.44 4.21
N TRP A 43 5.07 -23.36 3.42
CA TRP A 43 4.90 -22.33 2.40
C TRP A 43 3.73 -21.42 2.73
N VAL A 44 3.86 -20.13 2.47
CA VAL A 44 2.78 -19.16 2.54
C VAL A 44 2.48 -18.66 1.13
N VAL A 45 1.26 -18.90 0.68
CA VAL A 45 0.77 -18.50 -0.65
C VAL A 45 -0.07 -17.24 -0.49
N LYS A 46 0.30 -16.17 -1.17
CA LYS A 46 -0.33 -14.83 -1.01
C LYS A 46 -0.77 -14.26 -2.35
N ALA A 47 -2.06 -14.05 -2.51
CA ALA A 47 -2.61 -13.29 -3.63
C ALA A 47 -2.03 -11.86 -3.64
N GLN A 48 -1.63 -11.36 -4.80
CA GLN A 48 -1.06 -10.02 -4.94
C GLN A 48 -2.09 -9.08 -5.56
N ILE A 49 -2.64 -8.20 -4.74
CA ILE A 49 -3.50 -7.07 -5.10
C ILE A 49 -3.14 -5.86 -4.25
N HIS A 50 -3.43 -4.64 -4.73
CA HIS A 50 -3.19 -3.40 -3.98
C HIS A 50 -4.27 -3.13 -2.91
N ALA A 51 -4.58 -4.15 -2.11
CA ALA A 51 -5.53 -4.03 -1.00
C ALA A 51 -5.09 -4.85 0.21
N GLY A 52 -5.35 -4.31 1.39
CA GLY A 52 -5.17 -5.00 2.67
C GLY A 52 -6.31 -5.98 2.98
N GLY A 53 -6.15 -6.72 4.08
CA GLY A 53 -7.16 -7.67 4.54
C GLY A 53 -7.28 -8.94 3.69
N ARG A 54 -6.28 -9.24 2.86
CA ARG A 54 -6.24 -10.41 1.96
C ARG A 54 -6.48 -11.73 2.68
N GLY A 55 -5.93 -11.86 3.90
CA GLY A 55 -6.12 -13.06 4.72
C GLY A 55 -7.60 -13.33 5.04
N LYS A 56 -8.37 -12.28 5.40
CA LYS A 56 -9.82 -12.37 5.68
C LYS A 56 -10.62 -12.77 4.42
N GLY A 57 -10.16 -12.35 3.24
CA GLY A 57 -10.77 -12.70 1.95
C GLY A 57 -10.34 -14.08 1.40
N GLY A 58 -9.47 -14.81 2.09
CA GLY A 58 -8.96 -16.10 1.64
C GLY A 58 -7.76 -16.00 0.67
N GLY A 59 -7.19 -14.80 0.50
CA GLY A 59 -6.03 -14.53 -0.36
C GLY A 59 -4.68 -14.84 0.30
N VAL A 60 -4.64 -15.46 1.49
CA VAL A 60 -3.43 -15.95 2.16
C VAL A 60 -3.67 -17.35 2.66
N LYS A 61 -2.78 -18.28 2.33
CA LYS A 61 -2.83 -19.69 2.75
C LYS A 61 -1.47 -20.15 3.24
N VAL A 62 -1.47 -20.83 4.37
CA VAL A 62 -0.29 -21.51 4.93
C VAL A 62 -0.47 -23.00 4.69
N VAL A 63 0.52 -23.63 4.07
CA VAL A 63 0.49 -25.05 3.69
C VAL A 63 1.79 -25.74 4.06
N GLN A 64 1.75 -27.09 4.19
CA GLN A 64 2.87 -27.89 4.69
C GLN A 64 3.53 -28.76 3.61
N SER A 65 3.06 -28.66 2.38
CA SER A 65 3.66 -29.40 1.24
C SER A 65 3.70 -28.54 -0.01
N ALA A 66 4.66 -28.85 -0.88
CA ALA A 66 4.79 -28.19 -2.17
C ALA A 66 3.56 -28.44 -3.07
N ASP A 67 2.99 -29.64 -3.03
CA ASP A 67 1.80 -29.98 -3.82
C ASP A 67 0.59 -29.14 -3.39
N GLU A 68 0.37 -28.98 -2.08
CA GLU A 68 -0.67 -28.06 -1.56
C GLU A 68 -0.41 -26.62 -1.96
N ALA A 69 0.86 -26.16 -1.92
CA ALA A 69 1.20 -24.81 -2.36
C ALA A 69 0.85 -24.57 -3.83
N ILE A 70 1.16 -25.54 -4.70
CA ILE A 70 0.80 -25.51 -6.13
C ILE A 70 -0.73 -25.45 -6.30
N GLU A 71 -1.48 -26.27 -5.56
CA GLU A 71 -2.95 -26.26 -5.63
C GLU A 71 -3.56 -24.91 -5.19
N GLU A 72 -3.09 -24.36 -4.08
CA GLU A 72 -3.59 -23.07 -3.59
C GLU A 72 -3.20 -21.92 -4.54
N CYS A 73 -2.00 -21.92 -5.12
CA CYS A 73 -1.63 -20.97 -6.18
C CYS A 73 -2.62 -21.04 -7.35
N LYS A 74 -2.93 -22.25 -7.85
CA LYS A 74 -3.87 -22.42 -8.97
C LYS A 74 -5.27 -21.94 -8.65
N LYS A 75 -5.73 -22.09 -7.41
CA LYS A 75 -7.04 -21.59 -6.96
C LYS A 75 -7.07 -20.07 -6.87
N MET A 76 -5.95 -19.45 -6.48
CA MET A 76 -5.86 -17.99 -6.33
C MET A 76 -5.78 -17.26 -7.67
N PHE A 77 -5.12 -17.84 -8.69
CA PHE A 77 -5.07 -17.21 -10.01
C PHE A 77 -6.48 -17.04 -10.61
N GLY A 78 -6.82 -15.80 -10.98
CA GLY A 78 -8.11 -15.45 -11.58
C GLY A 78 -9.27 -15.40 -10.59
N MET A 79 -9.06 -15.67 -9.28
CA MET A 79 -10.12 -15.49 -8.30
C MET A 79 -10.45 -14.00 -8.13
N ASN A 80 -11.72 -13.71 -7.90
CA ASN A 80 -12.13 -12.37 -7.48
C ASN A 80 -12.00 -12.27 -5.95
N LEU A 81 -10.95 -11.57 -5.49
CA LEU A 81 -10.65 -11.44 -4.07
C LEU A 81 -11.40 -10.24 -3.48
N ILE A 82 -12.33 -10.54 -2.59
CA ILE A 82 -13.12 -9.54 -1.87
C ILE A 82 -12.49 -9.33 -0.48
N THR A 83 -12.13 -8.07 -0.20
CA THR A 83 -11.60 -7.64 1.10
C THR A 83 -12.36 -6.40 1.58
N PRO A 84 -12.22 -5.99 2.85
CA PRO A 84 -12.81 -4.72 3.30
C PRO A 84 -12.39 -3.51 2.46
N GLN A 85 -11.17 -3.54 1.90
CA GLN A 85 -10.64 -2.42 1.10
C GLN A 85 -11.04 -2.49 -0.38
N THR A 86 -11.24 -3.69 -0.96
CA THR A 86 -11.72 -3.80 -2.36
C THR A 86 -13.21 -3.57 -2.49
N GLY A 87 -13.95 -3.60 -1.39
CA GLY A 87 -15.41 -3.58 -1.42
C GLY A 87 -16.02 -4.82 -2.09
N PRO A 88 -17.36 -4.81 -2.33
CA PRO A 88 -18.09 -5.98 -2.84
C PRO A 88 -17.73 -6.35 -4.29
N GLN A 89 -17.12 -5.47 -5.04
CA GLN A 89 -16.69 -5.75 -6.41
C GLN A 89 -15.47 -6.67 -6.45
N GLY A 90 -14.61 -6.59 -5.44
CA GLY A 90 -13.38 -7.35 -5.35
C GLY A 90 -12.33 -6.91 -6.39
N LYS A 91 -11.21 -7.63 -6.41
CA LYS A 91 -10.14 -7.49 -7.41
C LYS A 91 -9.74 -8.86 -7.94
N ILE A 92 -9.49 -8.96 -9.24
CA ILE A 92 -9.03 -10.21 -9.86
C ILE A 92 -7.54 -10.41 -9.56
N VAL A 93 -7.21 -11.55 -8.97
CA VAL A 93 -5.83 -11.93 -8.66
C VAL A 93 -5.10 -12.34 -9.95
N GLN A 94 -4.09 -11.57 -10.33
CA GLN A 94 -3.32 -11.81 -11.56
C GLN A 94 -1.92 -12.37 -11.29
N ARG A 95 -1.47 -12.37 -10.03
CA ARG A 95 -0.18 -12.93 -9.61
C ARG A 95 -0.24 -13.43 -8.18
N VAL A 96 0.62 -14.39 -7.88
CA VAL A 96 0.67 -15.01 -6.56
C VAL A 96 2.11 -14.98 -6.06
N TYR A 97 2.30 -14.56 -4.83
CA TYR A 97 3.59 -14.59 -4.15
C TYR A 97 3.67 -15.81 -3.22
N ILE A 98 4.74 -16.55 -3.31
CA ILE A 98 5.00 -17.72 -2.48
C ILE A 98 6.22 -17.41 -1.63
N GLU A 99 6.14 -17.59 -0.33
CA GLU A 99 7.26 -17.38 0.58
C GLU A 99 7.40 -18.48 1.62
N ASN A 100 8.57 -18.55 2.26
CA ASN A 100 8.79 -19.43 3.40
C ASN A 100 7.87 -19.04 4.56
N GLY A 101 7.26 -20.03 5.19
CA GLY A 101 6.60 -19.85 6.46
C GLY A 101 7.59 -19.46 7.56
N SER A 102 7.13 -18.65 8.49
CA SER A 102 7.87 -18.24 9.67
C SER A 102 7.16 -18.68 10.93
N ASP A 103 7.92 -19.16 11.91
CA ASP A 103 7.38 -19.44 13.25
C ASP A 103 7.22 -18.12 13.98
N ILE A 104 5.97 -17.73 14.22
CA ILE A 104 5.59 -16.41 14.77
C ILE A 104 5.47 -16.49 16.27
N LYS A 105 6.32 -15.78 17.00
CA LYS A 105 6.25 -15.65 18.46
C LYS A 105 5.39 -14.46 18.87
N LYS A 106 5.48 -13.34 18.16
CA LYS A 106 4.71 -12.12 18.41
C LYS A 106 4.50 -11.35 17.10
N GLU A 107 3.32 -10.78 16.93
CA GLU A 107 3.00 -9.87 15.82
C GLU A 107 2.94 -8.44 16.33
N LEU A 108 3.57 -7.53 15.59
CA LEU A 108 3.75 -6.12 15.92
C LEU A 108 3.34 -5.28 14.71
N TYR A 109 3.06 -4.01 14.95
CA TYR A 109 2.81 -3.02 13.91
C TYR A 109 3.93 -1.99 13.85
N LEU A 110 4.37 -1.66 12.66
CA LEU A 110 5.32 -0.57 12.42
C LEU A 110 5.01 0.11 11.09
N SER A 111 4.88 1.43 11.11
CA SER A 111 4.76 2.21 9.88
C SER A 111 5.65 3.45 9.91
N CYS A 112 5.96 3.96 8.73
CA CYS A 112 6.70 5.19 8.51
C CYS A 112 5.94 6.03 7.47
N LEU A 113 5.65 7.29 7.79
CA LEU A 113 4.87 8.18 6.94
C LEU A 113 5.27 9.65 7.12
N ILE A 114 4.76 10.51 6.25
CA ILE A 114 4.92 11.96 6.39
C ILE A 114 3.76 12.52 7.23
N ASP A 115 4.08 13.08 8.39
CA ASP A 115 3.11 13.86 9.17
C ASP A 115 3.05 15.28 8.63
N ARG A 116 1.91 15.61 8.01
CA ARG A 116 1.71 16.93 7.39
C ARG A 116 1.54 18.06 8.40
N ALA A 117 1.07 17.75 9.61
CA ALA A 117 0.84 18.75 10.65
C ALA A 117 2.16 19.30 11.18
N THR A 118 3.15 18.44 11.37
CA THR A 118 4.48 18.83 11.88
C THR A 118 5.53 18.95 10.78
N SER A 119 5.23 18.54 9.54
CA SER A 119 6.18 18.46 8.40
C SER A 119 7.38 17.56 8.72
N LYS A 120 7.15 16.48 9.46
CA LYS A 120 8.18 15.51 9.85
C LYS A 120 7.86 14.12 9.32
N ILE A 121 8.88 13.28 9.29
CA ILE A 121 8.69 11.83 9.12
C ILE A 121 8.28 11.28 10.49
N ALA A 122 7.22 10.47 10.52
CA ALA A 122 6.72 9.85 11.74
C ALA A 122 6.80 8.33 11.62
N PHE A 123 7.32 7.68 12.66
CA PHE A 123 7.12 6.26 12.88
C PHE A 123 5.92 6.07 13.81
N ILE A 124 5.01 5.18 13.40
CA ILE A 124 3.91 4.72 14.26
C ILE A 124 4.16 3.27 14.59
N ALA A 125 4.18 2.96 15.87
CA ALA A 125 4.44 1.63 16.38
C ALA A 125 3.33 1.18 17.33
N SER A 126 3.02 -0.12 17.31
CA SER A 126 2.14 -0.77 18.28
C SER A 126 2.57 -2.22 18.53
N LYS A 127 2.40 -2.67 19.75
CA LYS A 127 2.59 -4.09 20.10
C LYS A 127 1.50 -5.01 19.54
N HIS A 128 0.47 -4.46 18.92
CA HIS A 128 -0.64 -5.16 18.27
C HIS A 128 -0.45 -5.14 16.76
N GLY A 129 -0.01 -6.24 16.19
CA GLY A 129 0.14 -6.45 14.75
C GLY A 129 -0.83 -7.49 14.20
N GLY A 130 -0.87 -7.62 12.87
CA GLY A 130 -1.75 -8.57 12.18
C GLY A 130 -3.24 -8.20 12.20
N MET A 131 -3.58 -7.02 12.70
CA MET A 131 -4.93 -6.51 12.82
C MET A 131 -5.06 -5.09 12.26
N ASP A 132 -6.28 -4.58 12.22
CA ASP A 132 -6.60 -3.24 11.76
C ASP A 132 -6.10 -2.21 12.78
N ILE A 133 -5.13 -1.38 12.38
CA ILE A 133 -4.51 -0.41 13.29
C ILE A 133 -5.45 0.74 13.62
N GLU A 134 -6.38 1.07 12.73
CA GLU A 134 -7.40 2.09 12.96
C GLU A 134 -8.32 1.68 14.11
N ALA A 135 -8.69 0.39 14.19
CA ALA A 135 -9.45 -0.14 15.32
C ALA A 135 -8.65 -0.05 16.64
N VAL A 136 -7.35 -0.35 16.62
CA VAL A 136 -6.48 -0.17 17.80
C VAL A 136 -6.43 1.31 18.21
N ALA A 137 -6.37 2.23 17.25
CA ALA A 137 -6.34 3.67 17.51
C ALA A 137 -7.64 4.19 18.14
N GLU A 138 -8.78 3.60 17.80
CA GLU A 138 -10.08 3.95 18.37
C GLU A 138 -10.31 3.34 19.77
N GLU A 139 -9.96 2.05 19.93
CA GLU A 139 -10.26 1.28 21.16
C GLU A 139 -9.20 1.47 22.25
N THR A 140 -7.92 1.53 21.88
CA THR A 140 -6.78 1.56 22.81
C THR A 140 -5.67 2.49 22.30
N PRO A 141 -5.92 3.81 22.14
CA PRO A 141 -4.95 4.76 21.59
C PRO A 141 -3.63 4.85 22.38
N GLU A 142 -3.63 4.47 23.66
CA GLU A 142 -2.43 4.39 24.51
C GLU A 142 -1.47 3.29 24.09
N GLU A 143 -1.91 2.29 23.31
CA GLU A 143 -1.10 1.20 22.79
C GLU A 143 -0.38 1.58 21.47
N ILE A 144 -0.58 2.82 21.01
CA ILE A 144 0.08 3.34 19.82
C ILE A 144 1.06 4.45 20.23
N THR A 145 2.27 4.36 19.76
CA THR A 145 3.29 5.40 19.93
C THR A 145 3.65 6.00 18.58
N THR A 146 3.60 7.33 18.50
CA THR A 146 4.11 8.08 17.35
C THR A 146 5.43 8.75 17.71
N VAL A 147 6.48 8.48 16.93
CA VAL A 147 7.80 9.07 17.09
C VAL A 147 8.10 9.94 15.87
N PHE A 148 8.26 11.25 16.10
CA PHE A 148 8.54 12.21 15.04
C PHE A 148 10.04 12.37 14.84
N ILE A 149 10.52 12.09 13.64
CA ILE A 149 11.92 12.21 13.27
C ILE A 149 12.18 13.59 12.68
N GLU A 150 13.17 14.29 13.21
CA GLU A 150 13.61 15.58 12.66
C GLU A 150 14.40 15.33 11.35
N PRO A 151 13.92 15.81 10.19
CA PRO A 151 14.56 15.51 8.90
C PRO A 151 16.02 15.97 8.79
N SER A 152 16.40 17.02 9.54
CA SER A 152 17.75 17.58 9.52
C SER A 152 18.80 16.74 10.27
N THR A 153 18.37 16.01 11.30
CA THR A 153 19.25 15.19 12.15
C THR A 153 19.10 13.69 11.87
N GLY A 154 17.97 13.27 11.30
CA GLY A 154 17.64 11.86 11.11
C GLY A 154 17.26 11.15 12.40
N VAL A 155 17.22 9.82 12.34
CA VAL A 155 16.87 8.96 13.49
C VAL A 155 17.93 9.06 14.58
N SER A 156 17.48 9.29 15.81
CA SER A 156 18.34 9.33 17.00
C SER A 156 18.19 8.06 17.83
N GLU A 157 19.15 7.84 18.74
CA GLU A 157 19.09 6.73 19.69
C GLU A 157 17.85 6.78 20.58
N SER A 158 17.41 7.98 20.97
CA SER A 158 16.16 8.14 21.75
C SER A 158 14.91 7.74 20.99
N ASP A 159 14.89 7.95 19.67
CA ASP A 159 13.77 7.55 18.81
C ASP A 159 13.68 6.02 18.73
N ILE A 160 14.84 5.35 18.55
CA ILE A 160 14.94 3.90 18.52
C ILE A 160 14.45 3.29 19.83
N LEU A 161 14.90 3.81 20.96
CA LEU A 161 14.49 3.35 22.29
C LEU A 161 13.00 3.56 22.54
N ALA A 162 12.42 4.67 22.07
CA ALA A 162 10.98 4.92 22.17
C ALA A 162 10.15 3.88 21.39
N ILE A 163 10.55 3.57 20.14
CA ILE A 163 9.91 2.54 19.32
C ILE A 163 10.10 1.16 19.95
N GLN A 164 11.33 0.82 20.37
CA GLN A 164 11.65 -0.45 21.02
C GLN A 164 10.77 -0.69 22.25
N LYS A 165 10.62 0.34 23.09
CA LYS A 165 9.76 0.29 24.28
C LYS A 165 8.30 0.06 23.95
N CYS A 166 7.75 0.74 22.93
CA CYS A 166 6.38 0.57 22.48
C CYS A 166 6.12 -0.85 21.98
N LEU A 167 7.04 -1.39 21.22
CA LEU A 167 6.96 -2.76 20.70
C LEU A 167 7.21 -3.83 21.77
N GLU A 168 7.56 -3.43 23.00
CA GLU A 168 7.93 -4.31 24.11
C GLU A 168 9.04 -5.31 23.70
N LEU A 169 10.07 -4.79 23.00
CA LEU A 169 11.22 -5.59 22.59
C LEU A 169 12.28 -5.59 23.70
N ASP A 170 12.85 -6.77 23.95
CA ASP A 170 13.92 -6.94 24.92
C ASP A 170 15.17 -6.15 24.54
N GLU A 171 16.00 -5.82 25.55
CA GLU A 171 17.26 -5.10 25.35
C GLU A 171 18.21 -5.85 24.39
N SER A 172 18.17 -7.18 24.38
CA SER A 172 18.94 -8.02 23.46
C SER A 172 18.56 -7.85 21.99
N MET A 173 17.40 -7.27 21.69
CA MET A 173 16.92 -6.98 20.34
C MET A 173 17.29 -5.54 19.88
N HIS A 174 17.99 -4.78 20.70
CA HIS A 174 18.29 -3.38 20.42
C HIS A 174 19.00 -3.18 19.07
N ASP A 175 20.05 -3.94 18.80
CA ASP A 175 20.80 -3.83 17.53
C ASP A 175 19.92 -4.17 16.31
N GLN A 176 19.02 -5.14 16.42
CA GLN A 176 18.10 -5.47 15.35
C GLN A 176 17.06 -4.35 15.14
N THR A 177 16.55 -3.77 16.24
CA THR A 177 15.61 -2.65 16.18
C THR A 177 16.27 -1.43 15.54
N LYS A 178 17.45 -1.10 15.96
CA LYS A 178 18.26 -0.01 15.41
C LYS A 178 18.47 -0.19 13.91
N HIS A 179 18.97 -1.36 13.51
CA HIS A 179 19.19 -1.69 12.10
C HIS A 179 17.90 -1.55 11.26
N LEU A 180 16.77 -2.08 11.76
CA LEU A 180 15.49 -1.99 11.08
C LEU A 180 15.04 -0.53 10.91
N ILE A 181 15.05 0.27 11.97
CA ILE A 181 14.54 1.64 11.95
C ILE A 181 15.42 2.56 11.08
N GLU A 182 16.75 2.45 11.21
CA GLU A 182 17.69 3.24 10.41
C GLU A 182 17.55 2.92 8.91
N ASN A 183 17.43 1.64 8.53
CA ASN A 183 17.27 1.23 7.14
C ASN A 183 15.90 1.56 6.58
N LEU A 184 14.81 1.44 7.35
CA LEU A 184 13.49 1.90 6.94
C LEU A 184 13.46 3.42 6.70
N TYR A 185 14.08 4.19 7.58
CA TYR A 185 14.19 5.64 7.41
C TYR A 185 14.99 5.99 6.16
N LYS A 186 16.10 5.30 5.94
CA LYS A 186 16.95 5.47 4.75
C LYS A 186 16.16 5.13 3.48
N PHE A 187 15.49 3.98 3.44
CA PHE A 187 14.62 3.56 2.33
C PHE A 187 13.55 4.62 2.06
N PHE A 188 12.83 5.05 3.11
CA PHE A 188 11.75 6.02 3.02
C PHE A 188 12.22 7.33 2.36
N LYS A 189 13.38 7.84 2.76
CA LYS A 189 13.96 9.08 2.20
C LYS A 189 14.55 8.91 0.81
N GLU A 190 15.33 7.86 0.58
CA GLU A 190 16.06 7.69 -0.67
C GLU A 190 15.15 7.30 -1.83
N LYS A 191 14.02 6.65 -1.56
CA LYS A 191 13.04 6.24 -2.58
C LYS A 191 11.81 7.14 -2.65
N ASP A 192 11.77 8.25 -1.89
CA ASP A 192 10.61 9.14 -1.80
C ASP A 192 9.31 8.39 -1.50
N ALA A 193 9.36 7.47 -0.55
CA ALA A 193 8.16 6.82 -0.07
C ALA A 193 7.27 7.82 0.68
N SER A 194 5.97 7.72 0.53
CA SER A 194 4.97 8.50 1.25
C SER A 194 4.34 7.73 2.41
N LEU A 195 4.37 6.41 2.31
CA LEU A 195 3.95 5.46 3.34
C LEU A 195 4.76 4.18 3.20
N VAL A 196 5.24 3.67 4.33
CA VAL A 196 5.70 2.30 4.51
C VAL A 196 4.96 1.72 5.69
N GLU A 197 4.19 0.66 5.49
CA GLU A 197 3.45 -0.03 6.54
C GLU A 197 3.89 -1.49 6.59
N ILE A 198 4.25 -1.96 7.76
CA ILE A 198 4.63 -3.34 8.04
C ILE A 198 3.61 -3.90 9.03
N ASN A 199 2.72 -4.76 8.56
CA ASN A 199 1.63 -5.30 9.35
C ASN A 199 1.30 -6.76 8.96
N PRO A 200 1.90 -7.74 9.66
CA PRO A 200 2.72 -7.58 10.85
C PRO A 200 4.24 -7.46 10.59
N LEU A 201 4.91 -6.73 11.47
CA LEU A 201 6.30 -6.99 11.84
C LEU A 201 6.28 -8.12 12.86
N ILE A 202 7.11 -9.15 12.70
CA ILE A 202 7.08 -10.29 13.62
C ILE A 202 8.39 -10.46 14.39
N ILE A 203 8.26 -11.04 15.57
CA ILE A 203 9.36 -11.70 16.27
C ILE A 203 9.22 -13.19 15.99
N THR A 204 10.27 -13.80 15.43
CA THR A 204 10.30 -15.24 15.21
C THR A 204 10.68 -16.00 16.49
N ASP A 205 10.46 -17.32 16.53
CA ASP A 205 10.88 -18.20 17.65
C ASP A 205 12.40 -18.15 17.90
N LYS A 206 13.18 -17.66 16.94
CA LYS A 206 14.63 -17.45 17.05
C LYS A 206 15.00 -16.03 17.50
N ASP A 207 14.05 -15.28 18.03
CA ASP A 207 14.20 -13.87 18.43
C ASP A 207 14.76 -12.97 17.32
N LYS A 208 14.26 -13.15 16.08
CA LYS A 208 14.59 -12.30 14.93
C LYS A 208 13.40 -11.42 14.55
N LEU A 209 13.68 -10.14 14.28
CA LEU A 209 12.71 -9.25 13.64
C LEU A 209 12.59 -9.58 12.15
N LEU A 210 11.36 -9.63 11.64
CA LEU A 210 11.10 -9.91 10.23
C LEU A 210 9.84 -9.17 9.77
N CYS A 211 9.91 -8.47 8.63
CA CYS A 211 8.78 -7.84 7.97
C CYS A 211 7.99 -8.90 7.20
N LEU A 212 6.85 -9.34 7.74
CA LEU A 212 6.08 -10.45 7.17
C LEU A 212 5.14 -10.00 6.06
N ASP A 213 4.55 -8.81 6.20
CA ASP A 213 3.78 -8.14 5.15
C ASP A 213 4.22 -6.69 5.05
N ALA A 214 4.21 -6.15 3.84
CA ALA A 214 4.65 -4.79 3.58
C ALA A 214 3.76 -4.11 2.54
N LYS A 215 3.33 -2.89 2.87
CA LYS A 215 2.65 -1.98 1.96
C LYS A 215 3.51 -0.73 1.81
N VAL A 216 3.80 -0.37 0.57
CA VAL A 216 4.63 0.78 0.25
C VAL A 216 3.94 1.65 -0.79
N ASN A 217 3.88 2.95 -0.49
CA ASN A 217 3.40 3.97 -1.42
C ASN A 217 4.53 4.97 -1.65
N PHE A 218 4.67 5.42 -2.87
CA PHE A 218 5.64 6.44 -3.27
C PHE A 218 4.96 7.76 -3.62
N ASP A 219 5.69 8.86 -3.50
CA ASP A 219 5.23 10.17 -3.97
C ASP A 219 5.24 10.20 -5.51
N ASP A 220 4.07 10.32 -6.13
CA ASP A 220 3.95 10.40 -7.59
C ASP A 220 4.72 11.57 -8.17
N ASN A 221 4.85 12.68 -7.43
CA ASN A 221 5.60 13.85 -7.87
C ASN A 221 7.12 13.63 -7.91
N ALA A 222 7.61 12.56 -7.28
CA ALA A 222 9.03 12.20 -7.25
C ALA A 222 9.42 11.13 -8.29
N LEU A 223 8.46 10.46 -8.93
CA LEU A 223 8.73 9.33 -9.84
C LEU A 223 9.65 9.69 -11.00
N TYR A 224 9.65 10.93 -11.47
CA TYR A 224 10.56 11.39 -12.53
C TYR A 224 12.06 11.18 -12.22
N ARG A 225 12.42 11.06 -10.93
CA ARG A 225 13.79 10.78 -10.48
C ARG A 225 13.99 9.32 -10.03
N HIS A 226 12.94 8.51 -10.09
CA HIS A 226 12.94 7.09 -9.74
C HIS A 226 12.32 6.22 -10.85
N PRO A 227 12.94 6.19 -12.05
CA PRO A 227 12.41 5.40 -13.16
C PRO A 227 12.29 3.91 -12.81
N GLU A 228 13.18 3.38 -11.97
CA GLU A 228 13.13 2.00 -11.48
C GLU A 228 11.90 1.73 -10.60
N ILE A 229 11.38 2.74 -9.90
CA ILE A 229 10.14 2.62 -9.13
C ILE A 229 8.93 2.73 -10.07
N GLU A 230 8.97 3.64 -11.05
CA GLU A 230 7.89 3.79 -12.02
C GLU A 230 7.66 2.52 -12.83
N GLU A 231 8.70 1.74 -13.15
CA GLU A 231 8.61 0.44 -13.82
C GLU A 231 7.86 -0.62 -12.99
N LEU A 232 7.73 -0.44 -11.68
CA LEU A 232 6.97 -1.34 -10.80
C LEU A 232 5.44 -1.10 -10.86
N ARG A 233 5.00 -0.07 -11.56
CA ARG A 233 3.57 0.28 -11.71
C ARG A 233 2.78 -0.88 -12.31
N ASP A 234 1.65 -1.20 -11.68
CA ASP A 234 0.70 -2.17 -12.22
C ASP A 234 -0.59 -1.48 -12.67
N PRO A 235 -0.75 -1.24 -13.98
CA PRO A 235 -1.96 -0.59 -14.48
C PRO A 235 -3.27 -1.35 -14.15
N ASN A 236 -3.22 -2.67 -13.95
CA ASN A 236 -4.41 -3.46 -13.63
C ASN A 236 -4.94 -3.21 -12.21
N GLU A 237 -4.12 -2.62 -11.37
CA GLU A 237 -4.48 -2.26 -9.99
C GLU A 237 -5.00 -0.81 -9.86
N GLU A 238 -4.78 0.02 -10.87
CA GLU A 238 -5.25 1.41 -10.93
C GLU A 238 -6.71 1.49 -11.42
N ASP A 239 -7.37 2.59 -11.15
CA ASP A 239 -8.71 2.86 -11.66
C ASP A 239 -8.68 3.15 -13.17
N GLU A 240 -9.60 2.54 -13.94
CA GLU A 240 -9.64 2.65 -15.40
C GLU A 240 -9.87 4.10 -15.86
N TYR A 241 -10.65 4.90 -15.11
CA TYR A 241 -10.89 6.30 -15.45
C TYR A 241 -9.65 7.16 -15.17
N GLU A 242 -8.92 6.87 -14.08
CA GLU A 242 -7.67 7.56 -13.73
C GLU A 242 -6.59 7.27 -14.78
N GLN A 243 -6.46 6.00 -15.20
CA GLN A 243 -5.55 5.63 -16.29
C GLN A 243 -5.89 6.32 -17.61
N GLU A 244 -7.18 6.37 -17.97
CA GLU A 244 -7.61 7.03 -19.20
C GLU A 244 -7.34 8.54 -19.13
N ALA A 245 -7.58 9.17 -17.98
CA ALA A 245 -7.32 10.58 -17.75
C ALA A 245 -5.82 10.93 -17.84
N ALA A 246 -4.97 10.06 -17.32
CA ALA A 246 -3.51 10.23 -17.37
C ALA A 246 -2.97 10.32 -18.80
N LYS A 247 -3.56 9.61 -19.77
CA LYS A 247 -3.17 9.70 -21.20
C LYS A 247 -3.32 11.10 -21.79
N PHE A 248 -4.17 11.93 -21.19
CA PHE A 248 -4.46 13.30 -21.63
C PHE A 248 -3.90 14.36 -20.68
N ASP A 249 -3.04 13.94 -19.73
CA ASP A 249 -2.47 14.86 -18.71
C ASP A 249 -3.61 15.60 -17.95
N LEU A 250 -4.61 14.83 -17.51
CA LEU A 250 -5.73 15.27 -16.69
C LEU A 250 -5.56 14.76 -15.27
N ALA A 251 -5.67 15.64 -14.28
CA ALA A 251 -5.76 15.24 -12.87
C ALA A 251 -7.16 14.76 -12.56
N TYR A 252 -7.34 13.44 -12.47
CA TYR A 252 -8.62 12.78 -12.23
C TYR A 252 -8.53 11.86 -11.01
N ILE A 253 -9.55 11.89 -10.15
CA ILE A 253 -9.72 10.92 -9.06
C ILE A 253 -11.17 10.46 -9.10
N LYS A 254 -11.38 9.15 -9.15
CA LYS A 254 -12.71 8.53 -9.10
C LYS A 254 -13.29 8.63 -7.69
N LEU A 255 -14.56 9.00 -7.59
CA LEU A 255 -15.36 9.01 -6.35
C LEU A 255 -16.68 8.26 -6.57
N ASP A 256 -17.37 7.92 -5.48
CA ASP A 256 -18.58 7.07 -5.51
C ASP A 256 -19.91 7.84 -5.69
N GLY A 257 -19.85 9.03 -6.27
CA GLY A 257 -21.01 9.90 -6.40
C GLY A 257 -21.78 9.78 -7.71
N ASN A 258 -22.69 10.74 -7.91
CA ASN A 258 -23.56 10.81 -9.08
C ASN A 258 -23.51 12.15 -9.82
N ILE A 259 -22.70 13.11 -9.35
CA ILE A 259 -22.47 14.39 -10.01
C ILE A 259 -21.02 14.43 -10.50
N GLY A 260 -20.83 14.35 -11.80
CA GLY A 260 -19.53 14.55 -12.43
C GLY A 260 -19.06 16.00 -12.30
N CYS A 261 -17.78 16.18 -12.04
CA CYS A 261 -17.16 17.50 -11.90
C CYS A 261 -16.09 17.72 -12.96
N MET A 262 -16.10 18.89 -13.62
CA MET A 262 -15.01 19.36 -14.44
C MET A 262 -14.69 20.80 -14.07
N VAL A 263 -13.47 21.03 -13.62
CA VAL A 263 -13.07 22.32 -13.05
C VAL A 263 -11.69 22.72 -13.58
N ASN A 264 -11.41 24.00 -13.56
CA ASN A 264 -10.10 24.54 -13.82
C ASN A 264 -9.45 25.01 -12.52
N GLY A 265 -8.44 24.26 -12.07
CA GLY A 265 -7.70 24.52 -10.84
C GLY A 265 -8.18 23.73 -9.64
N ALA A 266 -7.23 23.07 -8.95
CA ALA A 266 -7.49 22.14 -7.85
C ALA A 266 -8.26 22.76 -6.69
N GLY A 267 -7.98 24.01 -6.31
CA GLY A 267 -8.70 24.72 -5.25
C GLY A 267 -10.17 24.94 -5.59
N LEU A 268 -10.47 25.30 -6.85
CA LEU A 268 -11.85 25.47 -7.32
C LEU A 268 -12.55 24.10 -7.40
N ALA A 269 -11.82 23.04 -7.77
CA ALA A 269 -12.34 21.68 -7.79
C ALA A 269 -12.77 21.26 -6.38
N MET A 270 -11.94 21.42 -5.36
CA MET A 270 -12.29 21.09 -3.97
C MET A 270 -13.51 21.85 -3.51
N ALA A 271 -13.57 23.18 -3.72
CA ALA A 271 -14.73 24.00 -3.37
C ALA A 271 -16.00 23.56 -4.11
N SER A 272 -15.89 23.12 -5.36
CA SER A 272 -17.03 22.60 -6.14
C SER A 272 -17.57 21.29 -5.57
N LEU A 273 -16.68 20.38 -5.14
CA LEU A 273 -17.07 19.14 -4.45
C LEU A 273 -17.81 19.42 -3.14
N ASP A 274 -17.31 20.39 -2.34
CA ASP A 274 -17.95 20.80 -1.10
C ASP A 274 -19.36 21.37 -1.36
N ILE A 275 -19.52 22.21 -2.39
CA ILE A 275 -20.82 22.77 -2.76
C ILE A 275 -21.80 21.67 -3.20
N ILE A 276 -21.34 20.68 -3.99
CA ILE A 276 -22.20 19.55 -4.36
C ILE A 276 -22.71 18.83 -3.11
N LYS A 277 -21.83 18.54 -2.16
CA LYS A 277 -22.22 17.90 -0.87
C LYS A 277 -23.15 18.77 -0.06
N LEU A 278 -22.90 20.07 0.05
CA LEU A 278 -23.73 21.00 0.77
C LEU A 278 -25.18 21.02 0.25
N TYR A 279 -25.38 20.85 -1.06
CA TYR A 279 -26.72 20.80 -1.67
C TYR A 279 -27.28 19.38 -1.82
N GLY A 280 -26.71 18.40 -1.11
CA GLY A 280 -27.23 17.03 -1.03
C GLY A 280 -26.92 16.16 -2.23
N GLY A 281 -25.98 16.57 -3.10
CA GLY A 281 -25.43 15.76 -4.15
C GLY A 281 -24.20 14.99 -3.67
N GLU A 282 -23.78 13.98 -4.44
CA GLU A 282 -22.55 13.24 -4.20
C GLU A 282 -21.61 13.38 -5.40
N PRO A 283 -20.38 13.91 -5.24
CA PRO A 283 -19.44 14.07 -6.35
C PRO A 283 -18.96 12.70 -6.83
N ALA A 284 -18.98 12.49 -8.16
CA ALA A 284 -18.55 11.25 -8.81
C ALA A 284 -17.06 11.21 -9.12
N ASN A 285 -16.43 12.38 -9.17
CA ASN A 285 -15.01 12.53 -9.44
C ASN A 285 -14.48 13.89 -9.03
N PHE A 286 -13.17 13.94 -8.75
CA PHE A 286 -12.37 15.15 -8.86
C PHE A 286 -11.81 15.21 -10.29
N LEU A 287 -11.86 16.34 -10.97
CA LEU A 287 -11.18 16.54 -12.25
C LEU A 287 -10.75 18.00 -12.42
N ASP A 288 -9.45 18.19 -12.57
CA ASP A 288 -8.85 19.48 -12.91
C ASP A 288 -8.28 19.42 -14.34
N VAL A 289 -8.82 20.26 -15.24
CA VAL A 289 -8.36 20.36 -16.61
C VAL A 289 -7.10 21.21 -16.78
N GLY A 290 -6.65 21.87 -15.68
CA GLY A 290 -5.48 22.74 -15.64
C GLY A 290 -5.65 24.09 -16.34
N GLY A 291 -4.74 25.03 -16.05
CA GLY A 291 -4.80 26.41 -16.56
C GLY A 291 -4.59 26.56 -18.07
N GLY A 292 -4.14 25.53 -18.75
CA GLY A 292 -3.91 25.50 -20.20
C GLY A 292 -4.86 24.55 -20.94
N ALA A 293 -6.11 24.40 -20.47
CA ALA A 293 -7.09 23.49 -21.03
C ALA A 293 -7.32 23.70 -22.53
N SER A 294 -6.87 22.76 -23.35
CA SER A 294 -7.18 22.73 -24.77
C SER A 294 -8.57 22.15 -25.03
N LYS A 295 -9.13 22.44 -26.23
CA LYS A 295 -10.37 21.79 -26.67
C LYS A 295 -10.30 20.27 -26.57
N GLU A 296 -9.16 19.68 -26.85
CA GLU A 296 -8.93 18.23 -26.79
C GLU A 296 -8.97 17.71 -25.35
N LYS A 297 -8.27 18.35 -24.41
CA LYS A 297 -8.32 17.98 -22.97
C LYS A 297 -9.75 18.05 -22.43
N VAL A 298 -10.46 19.15 -22.67
CA VAL A 298 -11.86 19.33 -22.24
C VAL A 298 -12.78 18.26 -22.85
N SER A 299 -12.62 17.97 -24.17
CA SER A 299 -13.42 16.93 -24.82
C SER A 299 -13.19 15.54 -24.23
N ASN A 300 -11.93 15.19 -23.96
CA ASN A 300 -11.61 13.89 -23.35
C ASN A 300 -12.05 13.82 -21.87
N ALA A 301 -11.93 14.91 -21.12
CA ALA A 301 -12.49 15.02 -19.78
C ALA A 301 -14.00 14.72 -19.75
N PHE A 302 -14.78 15.30 -20.67
CA PHE A 302 -16.21 14.99 -20.79
C PHE A 302 -16.45 13.52 -21.13
N LYS A 303 -15.68 12.93 -22.05
CA LYS A 303 -15.85 11.52 -22.42
C LYS A 303 -15.62 10.59 -21.22
N ILE A 304 -14.58 10.88 -20.42
CA ILE A 304 -14.25 10.11 -19.22
C ILE A 304 -15.40 10.20 -18.21
N ILE A 305 -15.88 11.42 -17.90
CA ILE A 305 -17.00 11.60 -16.96
C ILE A 305 -18.26 10.89 -17.46
N LEU A 306 -18.59 10.99 -18.77
CA LEU A 306 -19.78 10.38 -19.36
C LEU A 306 -19.71 8.86 -19.50
N SER A 307 -18.52 8.28 -19.48
CA SER A 307 -18.35 6.82 -19.47
C SER A 307 -18.71 6.19 -18.13
N ASP A 308 -18.71 6.98 -17.04
CA ASP A 308 -19.19 6.54 -15.74
C ASP A 308 -20.73 6.47 -15.71
N LYS A 309 -21.25 5.26 -15.64
CA LYS A 309 -22.70 4.99 -15.61
C LYS A 309 -23.40 5.51 -14.35
N GLY A 310 -22.67 5.78 -13.29
CA GLY A 310 -23.17 6.35 -12.04
C GLY A 310 -23.52 7.83 -12.16
N VAL A 311 -22.91 8.54 -13.12
CA VAL A 311 -23.08 9.98 -13.30
C VAL A 311 -24.46 10.31 -13.88
N LYS A 312 -25.21 11.16 -13.17
CA LYS A 312 -26.56 11.65 -13.55
C LYS A 312 -26.56 13.10 -13.99
N GLY A 313 -25.57 13.87 -13.61
CA GLY A 313 -25.39 15.28 -13.95
C GLY A 313 -23.93 15.67 -13.92
N ILE A 314 -23.57 16.76 -14.61
CA ILE A 314 -22.20 17.27 -14.65
C ILE A 314 -22.21 18.74 -14.26
N LEU A 315 -21.37 19.09 -13.28
CA LEU A 315 -21.05 20.47 -12.92
C LEU A 315 -19.75 20.86 -13.60
N VAL A 316 -19.82 21.91 -14.43
CA VAL A 316 -18.64 22.54 -15.04
C VAL A 316 -18.42 23.89 -14.39
N ASN A 317 -17.24 24.12 -13.82
CA ASN A 317 -16.89 25.36 -13.15
C ASN A 317 -15.47 25.78 -13.62
N ILE A 318 -15.42 26.72 -14.59
CA ILE A 318 -14.19 27.15 -15.27
C ILE A 318 -14.07 28.67 -15.21
#